data_542fe95750ee7fe10979326d740e8ffb
#
_entry.id   542fe95750ee7fe10979326d740e8ffb
#
_cell.length_a   1.000
_cell.length_b   1.000
_cell.length_c   1.000
_cell.angle_alpha   90.00
_cell.angle_beta   90.00
_cell.angle_gamma   90.00
#
_symmetry.space_group_name_H-M   'P 1'
#
loop_
_entity.id
_entity.type
_entity.pdbx_description
1 polymer ?
#
loop_
_entity_poly.entity_id
_entity_poly.type
_entity_poly.pdbx_seq_one_letter_code
_entity_poly.pdbx_strand_id
1 'polypeptide(L)'
;MKIYYRFSFRIMPDHNGRPRTAPERPAWFDKWRCLENFVTVFKGHDITLIADGVDDATWDKLNTVHPTLDLRRTTFGANAGSFLYSLDEALTLPLDTTVYFVEDDYIHHEGADIILEQGVSISPYVSLYDHPDKYWGNNAPCKVVMTEDCHWRTTGSTTMTFASQVTHLKQDRVVFQQWCGGDDKWTHDFQLFTELSSTRGLVTPIPGYATHMDTWVIGKMVDWQAVLERTSNSI
;
A
#
# COMPACT_ATOMS: atom_id res chain seq x y z
N MET A 1 6.72 11.32 -8.13
CA MET A 1 6.56 9.87 -7.87
C MET A 1 5.40 9.35 -8.70
N LYS A 2 5.46 8.07 -9.13
CA LYS A 2 4.34 7.35 -9.76
C LYS A 2 3.62 6.50 -8.73
N ILE A 3 2.29 6.51 -8.73
CA ILE A 3 1.49 5.79 -7.75
C ILE A 3 0.48 4.88 -8.46
N TYR A 4 0.37 3.65 -7.99
CA TYR A 4 -0.66 2.70 -8.42
C TYR A 4 -1.57 2.39 -7.23
N TYR A 5 -2.79 2.96 -7.26
CA TYR A 5 -3.82 2.74 -6.26
C TYR A 5 -4.76 1.63 -6.74
N ARG A 6 -4.84 0.53 -6.02
CA ARG A 6 -5.66 -0.65 -6.37
C ARG A 6 -6.97 -0.62 -5.60
N PHE A 7 -8.07 -0.46 -6.33
CA PHE A 7 -9.42 -0.27 -5.77
C PHE A 7 -10.33 -1.45 -6.15
N SER A 8 -10.97 -2.10 -5.15
CA SER A 8 -11.89 -3.21 -5.36
C SER A 8 -12.84 -3.37 -4.18
N PHE A 9 -14.06 -3.83 -4.43
CA PHE A 9 -15.00 -4.25 -3.38
C PHE A 9 -15.03 -5.77 -3.17
N ARG A 10 -14.23 -6.52 -3.90
CA ARG A 10 -14.22 -7.98 -3.81
C ARG A 10 -13.54 -8.44 -2.53
N ILE A 11 -14.19 -9.39 -1.86
CA ILE A 11 -13.59 -10.17 -0.78
C ILE A 11 -13.07 -11.46 -1.41
N MET A 12 -11.75 -11.63 -1.39
CA MET A 12 -11.12 -12.85 -1.90
C MET A 12 -11.42 -14.03 -0.96
N PRO A 13 -11.68 -15.25 -1.49
CA PRO A 13 -11.68 -16.45 -0.66
C PRO A 13 -10.30 -16.65 0.00
N ASP A 14 -10.22 -17.50 1.02
CA ASP A 14 -8.93 -17.90 1.59
C ASP A 14 -8.09 -18.71 0.59
N HIS A 15 -6.83 -19.01 0.92
CA HIS A 15 -5.92 -19.79 0.07
C HIS A 15 -6.39 -21.25 -0.19
N ASN A 16 -7.43 -21.71 0.52
CA ASN A 16 -8.09 -22.98 0.28
C ASN A 16 -9.40 -22.84 -0.52
N GLY A 17 -9.70 -21.65 -1.04
CA GLY A 17 -10.92 -21.34 -1.79
C GLY A 17 -12.19 -21.23 -0.94
N ARG A 18 -12.08 -21.15 0.41
CA ARG A 18 -13.25 -21.03 1.29
C ARG A 18 -13.70 -19.57 1.37
N PRO A 19 -15.01 -19.31 1.47
CA PRO A 19 -15.49 -17.95 1.71
C PRO A 19 -14.81 -17.35 2.92
N ARG A 20 -14.17 -16.21 2.73
CA ARG A 20 -13.55 -15.45 3.82
C ARG A 20 -14.59 -14.50 4.41
N THR A 21 -14.67 -14.44 5.73
CA THR A 21 -15.37 -13.35 6.38
C THR A 21 -14.65 -12.04 6.08
N ALA A 22 -15.40 -10.97 5.82
CA ALA A 22 -14.78 -9.65 5.70
C ALA A 22 -13.91 -9.37 6.93
N PRO A 23 -12.73 -8.74 6.76
CA PRO A 23 -11.95 -8.26 7.90
C PRO A 23 -12.83 -7.41 8.81
N GLU A 24 -12.60 -7.52 10.11
CA GLU A 24 -13.28 -6.65 11.07
C GLU A 24 -12.77 -5.22 10.87
N ARG A 25 -13.69 -4.33 10.51
CA ARG A 25 -13.38 -2.93 10.20
C ARG A 25 -13.95 -2.01 11.29
N PRO A 26 -13.30 -0.89 11.60
CA PRO A 26 -13.91 0.13 12.45
C PRO A 26 -15.24 0.61 11.87
N ALA A 27 -16.19 0.99 12.71
CA ALA A 27 -17.51 1.46 12.27
C ALA A 27 -17.45 2.71 11.37
N TRP A 28 -16.36 3.47 11.44
CA TRP A 28 -16.11 4.67 10.62
C TRP A 28 -15.33 4.39 9.33
N PHE A 29 -14.99 3.12 9.06
CA PHE A 29 -14.30 2.72 7.83
C PHE A 29 -15.20 2.89 6.60
N ASP A 30 -14.64 3.49 5.56
CA ASP A 30 -15.25 3.58 4.23
C ASP A 30 -14.15 3.68 3.16
N LYS A 31 -14.20 2.81 2.15
CA LYS A 31 -13.19 2.78 1.07
C LYS A 31 -13.16 4.05 0.23
N TRP A 32 -14.30 4.70 0.04
CA TRP A 32 -14.36 5.97 -0.68
C TRP A 32 -13.65 7.07 0.11
N ARG A 33 -13.85 7.12 1.42
CA ARG A 33 -13.13 8.05 2.29
C ARG A 33 -11.62 7.75 2.34
N CYS A 34 -11.21 6.48 2.27
CA CYS A 34 -9.80 6.13 2.14
C CYS A 34 -9.22 6.65 0.81
N LEU A 35 -9.95 6.52 -0.30
CA LEU A 35 -9.55 7.07 -1.58
C LEU A 35 -9.48 8.62 -1.55
N GLU A 36 -10.46 9.30 -0.98
CA GLU A 36 -10.47 10.76 -0.81
C GLU A 36 -9.29 11.24 0.02
N ASN A 37 -9.02 10.60 1.17
CA ASN A 37 -7.84 10.87 1.98
C ASN A 37 -6.57 10.72 1.15
N PHE A 38 -6.45 9.60 0.43
CA PHE A 38 -5.29 9.30 -0.38
C PHE A 38 -5.04 10.36 -1.46
N VAL A 39 -6.05 10.70 -2.26
CA VAL A 39 -5.94 11.69 -3.33
C VAL A 39 -5.62 13.08 -2.79
N THR A 40 -6.12 13.41 -1.59
CA THR A 40 -5.82 14.67 -0.91
C THR A 40 -4.37 14.72 -0.45
N VAL A 41 -3.87 13.68 0.21
CA VAL A 41 -2.51 13.62 0.75
C VAL A 41 -1.46 13.56 -0.37
N PHE A 42 -1.72 12.82 -1.43
CA PHE A 42 -0.81 12.66 -2.57
C PHE A 42 -1.16 13.57 -3.76
N LYS A 43 -1.82 14.69 -3.49
CA LYS A 43 -2.14 15.69 -4.51
C LYS A 43 -0.87 16.17 -5.23
N GLY A 44 -0.92 16.17 -6.57
CA GLY A 44 0.19 16.61 -7.42
C GLY A 44 1.14 15.49 -7.86
N HIS A 45 0.95 14.27 -7.36
CA HIS A 45 1.65 13.10 -7.86
C HIS A 45 0.90 12.43 -9.03
N ASP A 46 1.62 11.62 -9.82
CA ASP A 46 1.06 10.87 -10.95
C ASP A 46 0.38 9.59 -10.43
N ILE A 47 -0.96 9.60 -10.34
CA ILE A 47 -1.78 8.53 -9.78
C ILE A 47 -2.51 7.79 -10.89
N THR A 48 -2.25 6.49 -11.03
CA THR A 48 -3.10 5.54 -11.76
C THR A 48 -3.96 4.76 -10.77
N LEU A 49 -5.29 4.84 -10.91
CA LEU A 49 -6.24 4.06 -10.12
C LEU A 49 -6.67 2.83 -10.92
N ILE A 50 -6.42 1.65 -10.38
CA ILE A 50 -6.78 0.36 -10.97
C ILE A 50 -8.03 -0.14 -10.27
N ALA A 51 -9.18 -0.02 -10.94
CA ALA A 51 -10.48 -0.47 -10.46
C ALA A 51 -10.72 -1.91 -10.91
N ASP A 52 -10.43 -2.89 -10.03
CA ASP A 52 -10.51 -4.32 -10.37
C ASP A 52 -11.84 -4.93 -9.96
N GLY A 53 -12.58 -5.44 -10.96
CA GLY A 53 -13.84 -6.14 -10.76
C GLY A 53 -14.96 -5.27 -10.18
N VAL A 54 -14.94 -3.96 -10.41
CA VAL A 54 -15.99 -3.04 -10.00
C VAL A 54 -17.18 -3.09 -10.96
N ASP A 55 -18.39 -2.85 -10.43
CA ASP A 55 -19.60 -2.72 -11.23
C ASP A 55 -19.65 -1.38 -11.98
N ASP A 56 -20.64 -1.22 -12.88
CA ASP A 56 -20.79 -0.01 -13.69
C ASP A 56 -21.08 1.23 -12.84
N ALA A 57 -21.89 1.10 -11.80
CA ALA A 57 -22.22 2.23 -10.93
C ALA A 57 -20.98 2.75 -10.18
N THR A 58 -20.13 1.85 -9.69
CA THR A 58 -18.84 2.19 -9.07
C THR A 58 -17.90 2.84 -10.08
N TRP A 59 -17.82 2.29 -11.29
CA TRP A 59 -16.99 2.85 -12.36
C TRP A 59 -17.43 4.26 -12.76
N ASP A 60 -18.74 4.48 -12.94
CA ASP A 60 -19.29 5.80 -13.28
C ASP A 60 -19.04 6.82 -12.16
N LYS A 61 -19.17 6.38 -10.90
CA LYS A 61 -18.85 7.23 -9.75
C LYS A 61 -17.39 7.62 -9.73
N LEU A 62 -16.44 6.69 -9.95
CA LEU A 62 -15.00 7.00 -10.04
C LEU A 62 -14.71 8.05 -11.11
N ASN A 63 -15.27 7.89 -12.32
CA ASN A 63 -15.10 8.84 -13.42
C ASN A 63 -15.68 10.23 -13.10
N THR A 64 -16.77 10.26 -12.33
CA THR A 64 -17.43 11.52 -11.97
C THR A 64 -16.69 12.27 -10.86
N VAL A 65 -16.26 11.54 -9.82
CA VAL A 65 -15.63 12.13 -8.63
C VAL A 65 -14.14 12.45 -8.87
N HIS A 66 -13.45 11.61 -9.64
CA HIS A 66 -12.01 11.74 -9.88
C HIS A 66 -11.66 11.81 -11.40
N PRO A 67 -12.20 12.77 -12.16
CA PRO A 67 -12.04 12.83 -13.61
C PRO A 67 -10.61 13.12 -14.07
N THR A 68 -9.74 13.54 -13.18
CA THR A 68 -8.33 13.88 -13.47
C THR A 68 -7.35 12.76 -13.22
N LEU A 69 -7.80 11.66 -12.58
CA LEU A 69 -6.95 10.49 -12.36
C LEU A 69 -6.88 9.64 -13.65
N ASP A 70 -5.74 8.96 -13.84
CA ASP A 70 -5.62 7.89 -14.84
C ASP A 70 -6.37 6.65 -14.34
N LEU A 71 -7.61 6.46 -14.79
CA LEU A 71 -8.49 5.37 -14.36
C LEU A 71 -8.34 4.16 -15.28
N ARG A 72 -8.09 2.99 -14.70
CA ARG A 72 -7.96 1.70 -15.40
C ARG A 72 -8.97 0.71 -14.84
N ARG A 73 -9.95 0.30 -15.66
CA ARG A 73 -10.90 -0.75 -15.29
C ARG A 73 -10.35 -2.11 -15.67
N THR A 74 -10.27 -3.02 -14.72
CA THR A 74 -9.73 -4.38 -14.92
C THR A 74 -10.66 -5.45 -14.33
N THR A 75 -10.39 -6.70 -14.67
CA THR A 75 -11.20 -7.86 -14.25
C THR A 75 -10.33 -9.03 -13.82
N PHE A 76 -9.16 -8.76 -13.23
CA PHE A 76 -8.28 -9.82 -12.72
C PHE A 76 -8.95 -10.63 -11.63
N GLY A 77 -9.76 -9.99 -10.82
CA GLY A 77 -10.53 -10.64 -9.76
C GLY A 77 -9.67 -11.18 -8.63
N ALA A 78 -8.44 -10.69 -8.51
CA ALA A 78 -7.48 -11.16 -7.52
C ALA A 78 -6.46 -10.09 -7.19
N ASN A 79 -6.01 -10.06 -5.92
CA ASN A 79 -5.02 -9.09 -5.45
C ASN A 79 -3.69 -9.23 -6.23
N ALA A 80 -3.22 -10.45 -6.45
CA ALA A 80 -2.00 -10.71 -7.20
C ALA A 80 -2.07 -10.21 -8.65
N GLY A 81 -3.19 -10.42 -9.35
CA GLY A 81 -3.36 -10.00 -10.74
C GLY A 81 -3.27 -8.47 -10.90
N SER A 82 -3.99 -7.72 -10.07
CA SER A 82 -3.96 -6.26 -10.10
C SER A 82 -2.59 -5.70 -9.67
N PHE A 83 -1.91 -6.37 -8.74
CA PHE A 83 -0.55 -5.99 -8.34
C PHE A 83 0.46 -6.24 -9.46
N LEU A 84 0.48 -7.45 -10.06
CA LEU A 84 1.42 -7.77 -11.15
C LEU A 84 1.22 -6.89 -12.38
N TYR A 85 -0.03 -6.54 -12.69
CA TYR A 85 -0.32 -5.53 -13.72
C TYR A 85 0.32 -4.19 -13.38
N SER A 86 0.15 -3.70 -12.16
CA SER A 86 0.77 -2.46 -11.68
C SER A 86 2.31 -2.52 -11.74
N LEU A 87 2.87 -3.66 -11.36
CA LEU A 87 4.31 -3.89 -11.39
C LEU A 87 4.85 -3.87 -12.82
N ASP A 88 4.20 -4.58 -13.76
CA ASP A 88 4.64 -4.59 -15.17
C ASP A 88 4.57 -3.19 -15.79
N GLU A 89 3.55 -2.39 -15.50
CA GLU A 89 3.49 -0.98 -15.90
C GLU A 89 4.64 -0.17 -15.28
N ALA A 90 4.90 -0.33 -13.97
CA ALA A 90 5.97 0.36 -13.27
C ALA A 90 7.35 0.04 -13.86
N LEU A 91 7.57 -1.20 -14.27
CA LEU A 91 8.84 -1.64 -14.87
C LEU A 91 9.15 -0.99 -16.24
N THR A 92 8.20 -0.30 -16.85
CA THR A 92 8.43 0.48 -18.09
C THR A 92 8.98 1.88 -17.84
N LEU A 93 8.91 2.36 -16.60
CA LEU A 93 9.32 3.71 -16.20
C LEU A 93 10.86 3.85 -16.10
N PRO A 94 11.40 5.09 -16.04
CA PRO A 94 12.81 5.34 -15.75
C PRO A 94 13.28 4.70 -14.44
N LEU A 95 14.53 4.29 -14.38
CA LEU A 95 15.09 3.49 -13.27
C LEU A 95 15.05 4.19 -11.91
N ASP A 96 15.16 5.50 -11.90
CA ASP A 96 15.18 6.37 -10.73
C ASP A 96 13.78 6.81 -10.28
N THR A 97 12.74 6.41 -11.01
CA THR A 97 11.35 6.72 -10.64
C THR A 97 10.99 6.01 -9.34
N THR A 98 10.56 6.76 -8.34
CA THR A 98 9.91 6.23 -7.15
C THR A 98 8.50 5.78 -7.51
N VAL A 99 8.17 4.54 -7.19
CA VAL A 99 6.83 3.95 -7.36
C VAL A 99 6.25 3.61 -6.00
N TYR A 100 4.98 3.97 -5.78
CA TYR A 100 4.22 3.61 -4.60
C TYR A 100 3.02 2.76 -4.98
N PHE A 101 2.95 1.52 -4.51
CA PHE A 101 1.81 0.63 -4.64
C PHE A 101 0.92 0.76 -3.41
N VAL A 102 -0.40 0.91 -3.61
CA VAL A 102 -1.34 1.19 -2.53
C VAL A 102 -2.58 0.31 -2.64
N GLU A 103 -3.02 -0.23 -1.51
CA GLU A 103 -4.29 -0.93 -1.36
C GLU A 103 -5.39 0.04 -0.87
N ASP A 104 -6.64 -0.24 -1.21
CA ASP A 104 -7.78 0.67 -1.02
C ASP A 104 -8.35 0.75 0.41
N ASP A 105 -7.67 0.12 1.34
CA ASP A 105 -8.05 0.09 2.75
C ASP A 105 -6.97 0.67 3.67
N TYR A 106 -6.26 1.69 3.15
CA TYR A 106 -5.27 2.46 3.89
C TYR A 106 -5.71 3.91 4.09
N ILE A 107 -5.35 4.46 5.24
CA ILE A 107 -5.40 5.91 5.52
C ILE A 107 -3.97 6.42 5.63
N HIS A 108 -3.73 7.63 5.12
CA HIS A 108 -2.44 8.30 5.13
C HIS A 108 -2.51 9.60 5.93
N HIS A 109 -1.48 9.84 6.72
CA HIS A 109 -1.28 11.10 7.43
C HIS A 109 -0.83 12.19 6.46
N GLU A 110 -1.15 13.44 6.75
CA GLU A 110 -0.62 14.59 6.03
C GLU A 110 0.92 14.57 6.03
N GLY A 111 1.54 14.88 4.88
CA GLY A 111 2.99 14.81 4.69
C GLY A 111 3.53 13.39 4.44
N ALA A 112 2.67 12.39 4.30
CA ALA A 112 3.08 11.02 4.01
C ALA A 112 3.91 10.89 2.72
N ASP A 113 3.65 11.73 1.72
CA ASP A 113 4.39 11.80 0.47
C ASP A 113 5.85 12.24 0.68
N ILE A 114 6.08 13.27 1.49
CA ILE A 114 7.41 13.78 1.85
C ILE A 114 8.19 12.71 2.63
N ILE A 115 7.55 12.11 3.63
CA ILE A 115 8.17 11.06 4.42
C ILE A 115 8.50 9.84 3.56
N LEU A 116 7.62 9.47 2.62
CA LEU A 116 7.88 8.33 1.72
C LEU A 116 9.15 8.55 0.88
N GLU A 117 9.35 9.74 0.33
CA GLU A 117 10.55 10.08 -0.44
C GLU A 117 11.82 10.05 0.42
N GLN A 118 11.75 10.51 1.67
CA GLN A 118 12.86 10.38 2.61
C GLN A 118 13.19 8.90 2.88
N GLY A 119 12.18 8.06 3.05
CA GLY A 119 12.37 6.61 3.23
C GLY A 119 13.07 5.94 2.06
N VAL A 120 12.65 6.28 0.84
CA VAL A 120 13.25 5.74 -0.41
C VAL A 120 14.71 6.17 -0.56
N SER A 121 15.11 7.30 0.01
CA SER A 121 16.52 7.74 -0.01
C SER A 121 17.44 6.89 0.88
N ILE A 122 16.91 6.16 1.84
CA ILE A 122 17.68 5.39 2.83
C ILE A 122 17.47 3.86 2.73
N SER A 123 16.46 3.40 1.99
CA SER A 123 16.16 1.97 1.85
C SER A 123 15.56 1.63 0.49
N PRO A 124 15.94 0.49 -0.13
CA PRO A 124 15.32 -0.01 -1.35
C PRO A 124 13.82 -0.21 -1.26
N TYR A 125 13.30 -0.66 -0.11
CA TYR A 125 11.88 -0.85 0.15
C TYR A 125 11.43 -0.05 1.36
N VAL A 126 10.27 0.59 1.24
CA VAL A 126 9.69 1.47 2.26
C VAL A 126 8.21 1.15 2.42
N SER A 127 7.76 0.99 3.65
CA SER A 127 6.35 1.00 4.00
C SER A 127 6.07 2.15 4.95
N LEU A 128 5.04 2.93 4.71
CA LEU A 128 4.60 3.97 5.67
C LEU A 128 3.81 3.39 6.85
N TYR A 129 3.50 2.11 6.80
CA TYR A 129 2.70 1.42 7.78
C TYR A 129 3.57 0.75 8.84
N ASP A 130 3.55 1.30 10.05
CA ASP A 130 4.18 0.71 11.22
C ASP A 130 3.25 -0.35 11.83
N HIS A 131 3.39 -1.58 11.34
CA HIS A 131 2.50 -2.69 11.68
C HIS A 131 2.61 -3.07 13.17
N PRO A 132 1.50 -3.10 13.94
CA PRO A 132 1.51 -3.36 15.38
C PRO A 132 2.08 -4.71 15.80
N ASP A 133 2.03 -5.75 14.93
CA ASP A 133 2.58 -7.08 15.24
C ASP A 133 4.07 -7.04 15.56
N LYS A 134 4.78 -6.03 15.10
CA LYS A 134 6.22 -5.84 15.35
C LYS A 134 6.53 -5.47 16.81
N TYR A 135 5.49 -5.19 17.59
CA TYR A 135 5.60 -4.84 19.01
C TYR A 135 5.00 -5.92 19.95
N TRP A 136 4.50 -7.03 19.38
CA TRP A 136 3.93 -8.14 20.14
C TRP A 136 4.95 -9.25 20.35
N GLY A 137 5.36 -9.45 21.60
CA GLY A 137 6.26 -10.54 21.98
C GLY A 137 7.74 -10.29 21.69
N ASN A 138 8.50 -11.36 21.52
CA ASN A 138 9.95 -11.33 21.29
C ASN A 138 10.26 -11.13 19.80
N ASN A 139 10.19 -9.90 19.34
CA ASN A 139 10.55 -9.58 17.97
C ASN A 139 12.07 -9.53 17.76
N ALA A 140 12.50 -9.76 16.53
CA ALA A 140 13.90 -9.62 16.15
C ALA A 140 14.38 -8.18 16.40
N PRO A 141 15.68 -7.99 16.77
CA PRO A 141 16.26 -6.66 16.88
C PRO A 141 16.08 -5.87 15.59
N CYS A 142 15.73 -4.58 15.71
CA CYS A 142 15.68 -3.66 14.60
C CYS A 142 16.74 -2.56 14.76
N LYS A 143 17.17 -1.98 13.63
CA LYS A 143 17.97 -0.76 13.64
C LYS A 143 17.04 0.43 13.54
N VAL A 144 17.36 1.48 14.30
CA VAL A 144 16.70 2.78 14.17
C VAL A 144 17.65 3.74 13.46
N VAL A 145 17.14 4.42 12.44
CA VAL A 145 17.85 5.47 11.70
C VAL A 145 16.95 6.70 11.63
N MET A 146 17.51 7.85 11.27
CA MET A 146 16.79 9.11 11.20
C MET A 146 17.03 9.77 9.85
N THR A 147 15.97 10.34 9.28
CA THR A 147 16.03 11.33 8.20
C THR A 147 15.71 12.70 8.78
N GLU A 148 15.54 13.72 7.95
CA GLU A 148 15.28 15.10 8.39
C GLU A 148 14.05 15.20 9.30
N ASP A 149 12.94 14.55 8.91
CA ASP A 149 11.65 14.71 9.58
C ASP A 149 11.16 13.46 10.29
N CYS A 150 11.88 12.34 10.23
CA CYS A 150 11.34 11.06 10.68
C CYS A 150 12.36 10.10 11.26
N HIS A 151 11.96 9.36 12.30
CA HIS A 151 12.66 8.17 12.76
C HIS A 151 12.13 6.95 12.02
N TRP A 152 13.03 6.09 11.61
CA TRP A 152 12.75 4.86 10.87
C TRP A 152 13.27 3.66 11.63
N ARG A 153 12.57 2.55 11.54
CA ARG A 153 13.11 1.26 11.95
C ARG A 153 13.19 0.29 10.78
N THR A 154 14.18 -0.58 10.79
CA THR A 154 14.18 -1.75 9.90
C THR A 154 13.07 -2.71 10.30
N THR A 155 12.43 -3.35 9.32
CA THR A 155 11.37 -4.33 9.57
C THR A 155 11.53 -5.55 8.67
N GLY A 156 11.08 -6.71 9.12
CA GLY A 156 11.21 -7.97 8.39
C GLY A 156 10.07 -8.24 7.41
N SER A 157 8.97 -7.51 7.50
CA SER A 157 7.82 -7.70 6.58
C SER A 157 6.90 -6.50 6.59
N THR A 158 6.09 -6.38 5.55
CA THR A 158 4.98 -5.44 5.40
C THR A 158 3.90 -6.04 4.50
N THR A 159 2.90 -5.27 4.13
CA THR A 159 1.80 -5.59 3.23
C THR A 159 2.13 -5.17 1.79
N MET A 160 1.15 -5.29 0.88
CA MET A 160 1.30 -4.85 -0.51
C MET A 160 1.09 -3.33 -0.71
N THR A 161 1.15 -2.55 0.39
CA THR A 161 1.22 -1.09 0.38
C THR A 161 2.65 -0.67 0.72
N PHE A 162 3.46 -0.41 -0.32
CA PHE A 162 4.90 -0.14 -0.20
C PHE A 162 5.43 0.69 -1.37
N ALA A 163 6.58 1.33 -1.16
CA ALA A 163 7.30 2.05 -2.21
C ALA A 163 8.69 1.46 -2.47
N SER A 164 9.15 1.66 -3.70
CA SER A 164 10.50 1.33 -4.14
C SER A 164 10.86 2.12 -5.40
N GLN A 165 12.14 2.22 -5.74
CA GLN A 165 12.55 2.70 -7.05
C GLN A 165 12.46 1.58 -8.10
N VAL A 166 12.18 1.97 -9.35
CA VAL A 166 12.08 1.02 -10.48
C VAL A 166 13.34 0.16 -10.62
N THR A 167 14.50 0.70 -10.31
CA THR A 167 15.77 -0.06 -10.36
C THR A 167 15.70 -1.30 -9.47
N HIS A 168 15.18 -1.20 -8.25
CA HIS A 168 15.04 -2.32 -7.32
C HIS A 168 13.93 -3.28 -7.74
N LEU A 169 12.78 -2.74 -8.20
CA LEU A 169 11.68 -3.54 -8.72
C LEU A 169 12.13 -4.43 -9.90
N LYS A 170 12.95 -3.90 -10.82
CA LYS A 170 13.52 -4.68 -11.93
C LYS A 170 14.47 -5.78 -11.46
N GLN A 171 15.34 -5.48 -10.51
CA GLN A 171 16.28 -6.45 -9.95
C GLN A 171 15.58 -7.61 -9.25
N ASP A 172 14.46 -7.32 -8.58
CA ASP A 172 13.75 -8.28 -7.74
C ASP A 172 12.48 -8.83 -8.40
N ARG A 173 12.29 -8.61 -9.73
CA ARG A 173 11.10 -9.08 -10.46
C ARG A 173 10.85 -10.58 -10.28
N VAL A 174 11.89 -11.39 -10.21
CA VAL A 174 11.77 -12.84 -10.01
C VAL A 174 11.16 -13.16 -8.65
N VAL A 175 11.53 -12.42 -7.61
CA VAL A 175 10.99 -12.58 -6.25
C VAL A 175 9.50 -12.22 -6.23
N PHE A 176 9.11 -11.12 -6.87
CA PHE A 176 7.70 -10.75 -7.02
C PHE A 176 6.91 -11.83 -7.78
N GLN A 177 7.46 -12.35 -8.87
CA GLN A 177 6.81 -13.42 -9.64
C GLN A 177 6.66 -14.70 -8.82
N GLN A 178 7.63 -15.05 -7.99
CA GLN A 178 7.59 -16.22 -7.11
C GLN A 178 6.45 -16.13 -6.10
N TRP A 179 6.28 -14.97 -5.46
CA TRP A 179 5.34 -14.81 -4.33
C TRP A 179 3.98 -14.23 -4.72
N CYS A 180 3.84 -13.70 -5.95
CA CYS A 180 2.58 -13.12 -6.44
C CYS A 180 2.08 -13.79 -7.74
N GLY A 181 2.89 -14.63 -8.40
CA GLY A 181 2.55 -15.26 -9.68
C GLY A 181 1.94 -16.66 -9.56
N GLY A 182 1.59 -17.11 -8.38
CA GLY A 182 1.02 -18.45 -8.14
C GLY A 182 -0.42 -18.61 -8.65
N ASP A 183 -0.83 -19.87 -8.88
CA ASP A 183 -2.18 -20.23 -9.33
C ASP A 183 -3.27 -19.89 -8.29
N ASP A 184 -2.90 -19.75 -7.03
CA ASP A 184 -3.80 -19.34 -5.93
C ASP A 184 -4.23 -17.88 -6.01
N LYS A 185 -3.56 -17.09 -6.86
CA LYS A 185 -3.85 -15.66 -7.09
C LYS A 185 -3.68 -14.74 -5.87
N TRP A 186 -2.94 -15.19 -4.86
CA TRP A 186 -2.61 -14.42 -3.67
C TRP A 186 -1.27 -13.70 -3.81
N THR A 187 -1.17 -12.55 -3.12
CA THR A 187 0.11 -11.92 -2.81
C THR A 187 0.58 -12.48 -1.47
N HIS A 188 1.59 -13.31 -1.47
CA HIS A 188 2.20 -13.83 -0.23
C HIS A 188 3.13 -12.79 0.38
N ASP A 189 2.55 -11.67 0.82
CA ASP A 189 3.26 -10.47 1.25
C ASP A 189 4.25 -10.72 2.41
N PHE A 190 3.88 -11.56 3.37
CA PHE A 190 4.78 -11.91 4.47
C PHE A 190 6.06 -12.61 3.96
N GLN A 191 5.94 -13.62 3.09
CA GLN A 191 7.07 -14.34 2.51
C GLN A 191 7.88 -13.43 1.58
N LEU A 192 7.19 -12.69 0.72
CA LEU A 192 7.79 -11.72 -0.20
C LEU A 192 8.70 -10.72 0.55
N PHE A 193 8.14 -10.06 1.55
CA PHE A 193 8.91 -9.04 2.26
C PHE A 193 9.91 -9.61 3.26
N THR A 194 9.71 -10.82 3.77
CA THR A 194 10.76 -11.51 4.53
C THR A 194 12.00 -11.75 3.66
N GLU A 195 11.83 -12.14 2.41
CA GLU A 195 12.94 -12.31 1.47
C GLU A 195 13.56 -10.97 1.07
N LEU A 196 12.75 -10.00 0.64
CA LEU A 196 13.22 -8.68 0.21
C LEU A 196 13.91 -7.91 1.34
N SER A 197 13.36 -7.95 2.57
CA SER A 197 13.97 -7.26 3.71
C SER A 197 15.35 -7.83 4.09
N SER A 198 15.54 -9.14 3.95
CA SER A 198 16.80 -9.80 4.26
C SER A 198 17.88 -9.56 3.20
N THR A 199 17.50 -9.37 1.94
CA THR A 199 18.43 -9.22 0.81
C THR A 199 18.68 -7.76 0.43
N ARG A 200 17.70 -6.88 0.61
CA ARG A 200 17.74 -5.47 0.17
C ARG A 200 17.59 -4.47 1.31
N GLY A 201 16.74 -4.77 2.27
CA GLY A 201 16.33 -3.87 3.34
C GLY A 201 14.92 -3.33 3.14
N LEU A 202 14.22 -3.15 4.27
CA LEU A 202 12.89 -2.58 4.36
C LEU A 202 12.83 -1.71 5.61
N VAL A 203 12.29 -0.50 5.48
CA VAL A 203 12.11 0.43 6.61
C VAL A 203 10.66 0.88 6.72
N THR A 204 10.29 1.25 7.94
CA THR A 204 9.00 1.87 8.25
C THR A 204 9.20 3.03 9.23
N PRO A 205 8.42 4.14 9.13
CA PRO A 205 8.54 5.27 10.05
C PRO A 205 7.94 4.95 11.43
N ILE A 206 8.42 5.62 12.47
CA ILE A 206 7.87 5.58 13.83
C ILE A 206 7.53 7.02 14.26
N PRO A 207 6.23 7.33 14.51
CA PRO A 207 5.04 6.53 14.23
C PRO A 207 4.79 6.33 12.74
N GLY A 208 3.91 5.37 12.38
CA GLY A 208 3.49 5.17 10.99
C GLY A 208 2.80 6.39 10.39
N TYR A 209 3.05 6.66 9.10
CA TYR A 209 2.37 7.69 8.29
C TYR A 209 1.24 7.11 7.44
N ALA A 210 1.03 5.79 7.51
CA ALA A 210 -0.16 5.12 7.00
C ALA A 210 -0.60 4.01 7.94
N THR A 211 -1.87 3.60 7.83
CA THR A 211 -2.38 2.45 8.56
C THR A 211 -3.33 1.63 7.71
N HIS A 212 -3.26 0.30 7.87
CA HIS A 212 -4.25 -0.62 7.34
C HIS A 212 -5.51 -0.58 8.18
N MET A 213 -6.67 -0.62 7.54
CA MET A 213 -7.97 -0.41 8.19
C MET A 213 -8.62 -1.71 8.70
N ASP A 214 -7.84 -2.69 9.10
CA ASP A 214 -8.31 -3.85 9.86
C ASP A 214 -8.19 -3.56 11.36
N THR A 215 -9.28 -3.72 12.11
CA THR A 215 -9.39 -3.35 13.53
C THR A 215 -8.23 -3.88 14.39
N TRP A 216 -7.75 -5.09 14.10
CA TRP A 216 -6.69 -5.74 14.87
C TRP A 216 -5.29 -5.16 14.64
N VAL A 217 -5.09 -4.51 13.50
CA VAL A 217 -3.77 -4.06 13.06
C VAL A 217 -3.69 -2.56 12.76
N ILE A 218 -4.69 -1.78 13.16
CA ILE A 218 -4.62 -0.31 13.11
C ILE A 218 -3.45 0.17 13.97
N GLY A 219 -2.63 1.06 13.41
CA GLY A 219 -1.52 1.70 14.14
C GLY A 219 -2.01 2.44 15.38
N LYS A 220 -1.37 2.20 16.53
CA LYS A 220 -1.88 2.67 17.84
C LYS A 220 -1.41 4.07 18.24
N MET A 221 -0.41 4.62 17.57
CA MET A 221 0.23 5.88 17.95
C MET A 221 -0.42 7.12 17.34
N VAL A 222 -1.37 6.93 16.42
CA VAL A 222 -2.04 8.02 15.68
C VAL A 222 -3.56 7.83 15.80
N ASP A 223 -4.28 8.92 15.97
CA ASP A 223 -5.74 8.94 15.89
C ASP A 223 -6.17 8.97 14.41
N TRP A 224 -6.31 7.79 13.82
CA TRP A 224 -6.60 7.62 12.40
C TRP A 224 -8.02 8.07 12.02
N GLN A 225 -8.97 8.02 12.96
CA GLN A 225 -10.30 8.58 12.72
C GLN A 225 -10.21 10.10 12.54
N ALA A 226 -9.50 10.79 13.44
CA ALA A 226 -9.29 12.22 13.31
C ALA A 226 -8.49 12.60 12.05
N VAL A 227 -7.54 11.76 11.61
CA VAL A 227 -6.84 11.95 10.33
C VAL A 227 -7.81 11.92 9.16
N LEU A 228 -8.69 10.90 9.12
CA LEU A 228 -9.67 10.74 8.05
C LEU A 228 -10.69 11.90 8.03
N GLU A 229 -11.15 12.35 9.21
CA GLU A 229 -12.11 13.44 9.32
C GLU A 229 -11.56 14.78 8.82
N ARG A 230 -10.27 15.07 9.06
CA ARG A 230 -9.62 16.30 8.56
C ARG A 230 -9.53 16.35 7.04
N THR A 231 -9.20 15.24 6.40
CA THR A 231 -9.06 15.18 4.93
C THR A 231 -10.41 15.18 4.20
N SER A 232 -11.47 14.64 4.81
CA SER A 232 -12.82 14.64 4.20
C SER A 232 -13.51 16.02 4.25
N ASN A 233 -13.08 16.94 5.11
CA ASN A 233 -13.66 18.29 5.24
C ASN A 233 -12.94 19.33 4.35
N SER A 234 -11.98 18.93 3.53
CA SER A 234 -11.17 19.83 2.71
C SER A 234 -11.62 19.88 1.23
N ILE A 235 -12.80 19.33 0.92
CA ILE A 235 -13.43 19.30 -0.43
C ILE A 235 -14.65 20.21 -0.46
#